data_92c20a4674effd3037a1cdc8f855a02a
#
_entry.id   92c20a4674effd3037a1cdc8f855a02a
#
_cell.length_a   1.000
_cell.length_b   1.000
_cell.length_c   1.000
_cell.angle_alpha   90.00
_cell.angle_beta   90.00
_cell.angle_gamma   90.00
#
_symmetry.space_group_name_H-M   'P 1'
#
loop_
_entity.id
_entity.type
_entity.pdbx_description
1 polymer ?
#
loop_
_entity_poly.entity_id
_entity_poly.type
_entity_poly.pdbx_seq_one_letter_code
_entity_poly.pdbx_strand_id
1 'polypeptide(L)'
;MEALSDRLESPPWPRRQFMKCFGWLRSQLPANFLLARMRKANSPLIQEFLRAPGGWRAMEIIYERKQPRNLVDWYALNGLPLSIEARNRRRLIKAAYENAVSQTPADRPLRILSLGSGPAVEIIEVVSECSRVVTVDAVDLDAEAISHGRDLVERAGLEGQVQFHELDVRDCLTQFSGEQFDLVSIVGLAEYLDDEELTELLTGLTDLIEPHAGQLLIHGYQDTCSSAVTMRRVFNLHMRQRSGRQLSRLLSQSGFDVTDQQNTPLGVYPLLTARPTAAEESHAAITPRETVPLQAGKQRDRVTLE
;
A
#
# COMPACT_ATOMS: atom_id res chain seq x y z
N MET A 1 16.81 10.07 17.97
CA MET A 1 15.46 10.24 17.38
C MET A 1 14.47 10.12 18.53
N GLU A 2 13.66 11.17 18.81
CA GLU A 2 12.61 11.05 19.81
C GLU A 2 11.62 9.97 19.36
N ALA A 3 11.37 8.99 20.25
CA ALA A 3 10.34 7.98 20.03
C ALA A 3 9.03 8.69 19.68
N LEU A 4 8.57 8.53 18.43
CA LEU A 4 7.26 9.01 18.02
C LEU A 4 6.24 8.36 18.97
N SER A 5 5.53 9.17 19.75
CA SER A 5 4.45 8.67 20.60
C SER A 5 3.56 7.73 19.79
N ASP A 6 3.37 6.49 20.21
CA ASP A 6 2.55 5.44 19.56
C ASP A 6 1.08 5.85 19.40
N ARG A 7 0.70 6.96 20.02
CA ARG A 7 -0.65 7.46 20.01
C ARG A 7 -0.97 8.20 18.70
N LEU A 8 -2.06 7.80 18.04
CA LEU A 8 -2.57 8.48 16.84
C LEU A 8 -2.94 9.94 17.12
N GLU A 9 -2.55 10.83 16.22
CA GLU A 9 -2.91 12.25 16.27
C GLU A 9 -4.39 12.41 15.92
N SER A 10 -5.22 12.66 16.92
CA SER A 10 -6.66 12.83 16.75
C SER A 10 -7.06 14.28 17.08
N PRO A 11 -7.18 15.17 16.08
CA PRO A 11 -7.63 16.53 16.32
C PRO A 11 -9.01 16.55 16.97
N PRO A 12 -9.26 17.46 17.97
CA PRO A 12 -10.57 17.59 18.60
C PRO A 12 -11.64 18.02 17.59
N TRP A 13 -12.90 17.72 17.87
CA TRP A 13 -14.02 17.94 16.96
C TRP A 13 -14.08 19.35 16.33
N PRO A 14 -13.91 20.46 17.08
CA PRO A 14 -13.94 21.80 16.49
C PRO A 14 -12.84 22.01 15.45
N ARG A 15 -11.63 21.50 15.72
CA ARG A 15 -10.51 21.57 14.78
C ARG A 15 -10.77 20.73 13.52
N ARG A 16 -11.41 19.56 13.64
CA ARG A 16 -11.82 18.75 12.46
C ARG A 16 -12.79 19.52 11.57
N GLN A 17 -13.79 20.20 12.15
CA GLN A 17 -14.74 21.00 11.37
C GLN A 17 -14.04 22.17 10.69
N PHE A 18 -13.16 22.88 11.40
CA PHE A 18 -12.35 23.95 10.83
C PHE A 18 -11.51 23.44 9.64
N MET A 19 -10.84 22.29 9.78
CA MET A 19 -10.05 21.68 8.71
C MET A 19 -10.89 21.36 7.46
N LYS A 20 -12.10 20.84 7.64
CA LYS A 20 -13.03 20.56 6.54
C LYS A 20 -13.49 21.84 5.86
N CYS A 21 -13.97 22.82 6.62
CA CYS A 21 -14.41 24.12 6.08
C CYS A 21 -13.28 24.86 5.36
N PHE A 22 -12.10 24.90 5.96
CA PHE A 22 -10.94 25.55 5.36
C PHE A 22 -10.42 24.78 4.12
N GLY A 23 -10.44 23.47 4.14
CA GLY A 23 -10.12 22.63 2.97
C GLY A 23 -11.08 22.89 1.82
N TRP A 24 -12.38 22.95 2.10
CA TRP A 24 -13.40 23.29 1.11
C TRP A 24 -13.18 24.71 0.56
N LEU A 25 -13.01 25.73 1.41
CA LEU A 25 -12.75 27.11 0.99
C LEU A 25 -11.50 27.20 0.10
N ARG A 26 -10.41 26.55 0.50
CA ARG A 26 -9.18 26.48 -0.29
C ARG A 26 -9.42 25.84 -1.66
N SER A 27 -10.24 24.81 -1.74
CA SER A 27 -10.57 24.14 -3.00
C SER A 27 -11.32 25.02 -4.00
N GLN A 28 -11.96 26.12 -3.54
CA GLN A 28 -12.64 27.09 -4.40
C GLN A 28 -11.68 28.13 -4.99
N LEU A 29 -10.49 28.30 -4.40
CA LEU A 29 -9.52 29.29 -4.89
C LEU A 29 -8.95 28.90 -6.26
N PRO A 30 -8.63 29.86 -7.13
CA PRO A 30 -7.97 29.57 -8.42
C PRO A 30 -6.63 28.86 -8.22
N ALA A 31 -6.38 27.82 -9.01
CA ALA A 31 -5.13 27.04 -8.89
C ALA A 31 -3.87 27.90 -9.07
N ASN A 32 -3.89 28.83 -10.04
CA ASN A 32 -2.77 29.74 -10.28
C ASN A 32 -2.49 30.67 -9.08
N PHE A 33 -3.53 31.10 -8.37
CA PHE A 33 -3.36 31.90 -7.15
C PHE A 33 -2.69 31.07 -6.06
N LEU A 34 -3.18 29.84 -5.82
CA LEU A 34 -2.57 28.93 -4.84
C LEU A 34 -1.12 28.61 -5.20
N LEU A 35 -0.86 28.29 -6.45
CA LEU A 35 0.49 27.97 -6.95
C LEU A 35 1.46 29.15 -6.77
N ALA A 36 1.01 30.38 -7.10
CA ALA A 36 1.83 31.58 -6.94
C ALA A 36 2.18 31.85 -5.44
N ARG A 37 1.25 31.56 -4.53
CA ARG A 37 1.49 31.67 -3.07
C ARG A 37 2.43 30.56 -2.57
N MET A 38 2.24 29.34 -3.02
CA MET A 38 3.06 28.19 -2.65
C MET A 38 4.51 28.31 -3.15
N ARG A 39 4.73 28.82 -4.36
CA ARG A 39 6.09 29.10 -4.87
C ARG A 39 6.88 30.09 -4.04
N LYS A 40 6.18 31.04 -3.39
CA LYS A 40 6.77 32.03 -2.49
C LYS A 40 6.86 31.57 -1.02
N ALA A 41 6.29 30.41 -0.72
CA ALA A 41 6.29 29.88 0.63
C ALA A 41 7.70 29.37 1.02
N ASN A 42 8.21 29.85 2.16
CA ASN A 42 9.44 29.32 2.75
C ASN A 42 9.11 28.08 3.60
N SER A 43 8.70 27.00 2.91
CA SER A 43 8.38 25.71 3.52
C SER A 43 9.03 24.57 2.71
N PRO A 44 9.93 23.79 3.30
CA PRO A 44 10.56 22.65 2.64
C PRO A 44 9.52 21.66 2.10
N LEU A 45 8.48 21.37 2.87
CA LEU A 45 7.41 20.47 2.47
C LEU A 45 6.69 20.97 1.21
N ILE A 46 6.32 22.26 1.17
CA ILE A 46 5.62 22.82 0.01
C ILE A 46 6.54 22.84 -1.21
N GLN A 47 7.82 23.17 -1.05
CA GLN A 47 8.78 23.15 -2.16
C GLN A 47 9.00 21.75 -2.70
N GLU A 48 9.05 20.75 -1.81
CA GLU A 48 9.18 19.36 -2.25
C GLU A 48 7.92 18.86 -2.98
N PHE A 49 6.73 19.22 -2.52
CA PHE A 49 5.49 18.94 -3.26
C PHE A 49 5.41 19.61 -4.62
N LEU A 50 6.04 20.79 -4.78
CA LEU A 50 6.13 21.46 -6.08
C LEU A 50 7.15 20.77 -7.01
N ARG A 51 8.18 20.15 -6.46
CA ARG A 51 9.22 19.43 -7.20
C ARG A 51 8.76 18.03 -7.63
N ALA A 52 8.28 17.27 -6.67
CA ALA A 52 7.88 15.87 -6.84
C ALA A 52 6.59 15.58 -6.02
N PRO A 53 5.41 15.85 -6.59
CA PRO A 53 4.14 15.62 -5.90
C PRO A 53 3.96 14.15 -5.52
N GLY A 54 3.73 13.86 -4.25
CA GLY A 54 3.54 12.48 -3.75
C GLY A 54 4.83 11.69 -3.55
N GLY A 55 6.00 12.28 -3.84
CA GLY A 55 7.29 11.61 -3.69
C GLY A 55 7.67 11.32 -2.24
N TRP A 56 8.55 10.35 -2.04
CA TRP A 56 8.99 9.86 -0.74
C TRP A 56 9.65 10.93 0.15
N ARG A 57 10.39 11.90 -0.44
CA ARG A 57 11.00 13.01 0.32
C ARG A 57 9.99 13.90 1.02
N ALA A 58 8.82 14.11 0.41
CA ALA A 58 7.73 14.85 1.05
C ALA A 58 7.21 14.08 2.28
N MET A 59 7.12 12.74 2.18
CA MET A 59 6.73 11.88 3.30
C MET A 59 7.78 11.92 4.41
N GLU A 60 9.06 11.84 4.09
CA GLU A 60 10.15 11.96 5.05
C GLU A 60 10.09 13.29 5.83
N ILE A 61 9.90 14.43 5.15
CA ILE A 61 9.74 15.74 5.79
C ILE A 61 8.54 15.76 6.75
N ILE A 62 7.43 15.12 6.38
CA ILE A 62 6.23 14.99 7.22
C ILE A 62 6.51 14.12 8.45
N TYR A 63 7.24 13.03 8.27
CA TYR A 63 7.53 12.05 9.32
C TYR A 63 8.55 12.56 10.33
N GLU A 64 9.62 13.21 9.87
CA GLU A 64 10.65 13.81 10.74
C GLU A 64 10.11 14.93 11.60
N ARG A 65 9.06 15.63 11.15
CA ARG A 65 8.41 16.73 11.87
C ARG A 65 9.40 17.74 12.43
N LYS A 66 10.39 18.12 11.63
CA LYS A 66 11.37 19.16 12.01
C LYS A 66 10.69 20.44 12.45
N GLN A 67 11.39 21.25 13.27
CA GLN A 67 10.84 22.52 13.73
C GLN A 67 10.45 23.41 12.53
N PRO A 68 9.20 23.91 12.51
CA PRO A 68 8.71 24.73 11.41
C PRO A 68 9.48 26.06 11.32
N ARG A 69 9.85 26.49 10.13
CA ARG A 69 10.57 27.73 9.88
C ARG A 69 9.72 28.99 10.05
N ASN A 70 8.42 28.87 9.84
CA ASN A 70 7.44 29.97 9.94
C ASN A 70 6.00 29.41 10.05
N LEU A 71 5.00 30.29 10.14
CA LEU A 71 3.59 29.89 10.28
C LEU A 71 3.05 29.10 9.07
N VAL A 72 3.54 29.36 7.86
CA VAL A 72 3.12 28.61 6.65
C VAL A 72 3.66 27.20 6.71
N ASP A 73 4.91 27.05 7.09
CA ASP A 73 5.55 25.76 7.26
C ASP A 73 4.93 24.98 8.42
N TRP A 74 4.67 25.67 9.54
CA TRP A 74 3.91 25.07 10.66
C TRP A 74 2.55 24.54 10.21
N TYR A 75 1.80 25.32 9.41
CA TYR A 75 0.51 24.90 8.89
C TYR A 75 0.64 23.72 7.92
N ALA A 76 1.63 23.74 7.05
CA ALA A 76 1.89 22.63 6.13
C ALA A 76 2.15 21.31 6.88
N LEU A 77 2.95 21.36 7.94
CA LEU A 77 3.31 20.18 8.73
C LEU A 77 2.24 19.74 9.74
N ASN A 78 1.57 20.69 10.39
CA ASN A 78 0.71 20.42 11.55
C ASN A 78 -0.76 20.80 11.34
N GLY A 79 -1.07 21.63 10.35
CA GLY A 79 -2.42 22.11 10.04
C GLY A 79 -3.11 21.36 8.92
N LEU A 80 -2.36 20.79 7.97
CA LEU A 80 -2.94 20.05 6.86
C LEU A 80 -3.40 18.66 7.29
N PRO A 81 -4.65 18.28 6.96
CA PRO A 81 -5.16 16.93 7.23
C PRO A 81 -4.25 15.83 6.69
N LEU A 82 -3.77 15.95 5.45
CA LEU A 82 -2.91 14.95 4.83
C LEU A 82 -1.60 14.73 5.59
N SER A 83 -0.96 15.79 6.11
CA SER A 83 0.29 15.65 6.88
C SER A 83 0.06 14.93 8.22
N ILE A 84 -1.06 15.23 8.90
CA ILE A 84 -1.44 14.54 10.14
C ILE A 84 -1.75 13.06 9.85
N GLU A 85 -2.55 12.81 8.83
CA GLU A 85 -2.98 11.46 8.47
C GLU A 85 -1.86 10.60 7.88
N ALA A 86 -0.90 11.19 7.16
CA ALA A 86 0.30 10.50 6.72
C ALA A 86 1.13 9.97 7.91
N ARG A 87 1.29 10.79 8.98
CA ARG A 87 1.95 10.32 10.22
C ARG A 87 1.14 9.25 10.93
N ASN A 88 -0.19 9.38 10.96
CA ASN A 88 -1.05 8.35 11.54
C ASN A 88 -0.99 7.06 10.71
N ARG A 89 -1.01 7.16 9.37
CA ARG A 89 -0.82 6.01 8.47
C ARG A 89 0.48 5.29 8.78
N ARG A 90 1.60 6.03 8.89
CA ARG A 90 2.90 5.44 9.24
C ARG A 90 2.86 4.64 10.54
N ARG A 91 2.23 5.18 11.60
CA ARG A 91 2.10 4.47 12.89
C ARG A 91 1.28 3.19 12.75
N LEU A 92 0.16 3.23 12.03
CA LEU A 92 -0.67 2.05 11.80
C LEU A 92 0.08 1.00 10.97
N ILE A 93 0.83 1.41 9.97
CA ILE A 93 1.64 0.51 9.15
C ILE A 93 2.76 -0.13 9.98
N LYS A 94 3.50 0.67 10.77
CA LYS A 94 4.54 0.13 11.67
C LYS A 94 3.95 -0.91 12.62
N ALA A 95 2.83 -0.59 13.28
CA ALA A 95 2.13 -1.53 14.16
C ALA A 95 1.66 -2.80 13.43
N ALA A 96 1.24 -2.70 12.16
CA ALA A 96 0.86 -3.87 11.36
C ALA A 96 2.07 -4.76 11.03
N TYR A 97 3.22 -4.18 10.70
CA TYR A 97 4.46 -4.93 10.53
C TYR A 97 4.91 -5.62 11.84
N GLU A 98 4.91 -4.90 12.97
CA GLU A 98 5.24 -5.45 14.29
C GLU A 98 4.30 -6.62 14.65
N ASN A 99 3.01 -6.48 14.36
CA ASN A 99 2.03 -7.53 14.58
C ASN A 99 2.32 -8.76 13.69
N ALA A 100 2.61 -8.59 12.40
CA ALA A 100 2.95 -9.67 11.49
C ALA A 100 4.22 -10.41 11.96
N VAL A 101 5.25 -9.66 12.41
CA VAL A 101 6.46 -10.23 13.00
C VAL A 101 6.15 -11.08 14.24
N SER A 102 5.24 -10.62 15.10
CA SER A 102 4.89 -11.32 16.34
C SER A 102 4.01 -12.55 16.13
N GLN A 103 3.17 -12.55 15.10
CA GLN A 103 2.23 -13.65 14.80
C GLN A 103 2.86 -14.80 14.00
N THR A 104 3.94 -14.54 13.27
CA THR A 104 4.62 -15.58 12.50
C THR A 104 5.47 -16.47 13.42
N PRO A 105 5.45 -17.82 13.29
CA PRO A 105 6.26 -18.72 14.08
C PRO A 105 7.75 -18.35 14.05
N ALA A 106 8.44 -18.47 15.20
CA ALA A 106 9.83 -18.03 15.35
C ALA A 106 10.87 -19.06 14.88
N ASP A 107 10.45 -20.21 14.43
CA ASP A 107 11.29 -21.34 14.00
C ASP A 107 11.92 -21.17 12.60
N ARG A 108 11.46 -20.16 11.85
CA ARG A 108 11.99 -19.82 10.52
C ARG A 108 12.09 -18.31 10.33
N PRO A 109 12.90 -17.82 9.37
CA PRO A 109 12.90 -16.42 8.98
C PRO A 109 11.51 -15.94 8.51
N LEU A 110 11.16 -14.71 8.85
CA LEU A 110 9.99 -14.04 8.31
C LEU A 110 10.36 -13.43 6.95
N ARG A 111 9.56 -13.65 5.93
CA ARG A 111 9.77 -13.09 4.59
C ARG A 111 8.74 -12.01 4.26
N ILE A 112 9.21 -10.83 3.91
CA ILE A 112 8.37 -9.67 3.57
C ILE A 112 8.64 -9.25 2.12
N LEU A 113 7.59 -9.04 1.32
CA LEU A 113 7.64 -8.37 0.04
C LEU A 113 6.93 -7.01 0.17
N SER A 114 7.62 -5.91 -0.12
CA SER A 114 7.05 -4.57 -0.08
C SER A 114 7.01 -3.95 -1.47
N LEU A 115 5.81 -3.69 -1.97
CA LEU A 115 5.56 -3.13 -3.31
C LEU A 115 5.29 -1.63 -3.24
N GLY A 116 6.04 -0.84 -4.03
CA GLY A 116 6.05 0.61 -3.94
C GLY A 116 6.66 1.07 -2.61
N SER A 117 7.76 0.42 -2.21
CA SER A 117 8.36 0.56 -0.88
C SER A 117 8.93 1.94 -0.60
N GLY A 118 9.22 2.74 -1.63
CA GLY A 118 10.06 3.91 -1.47
C GLY A 118 11.39 3.52 -0.81
N PRO A 119 11.89 4.31 0.16
CA PRO A 119 13.09 3.96 0.93
C PRO A 119 12.85 2.93 2.05
N ALA A 120 11.67 2.33 2.15
CA ALA A 120 11.28 1.28 3.12
C ALA A 120 11.54 1.62 4.60
N VAL A 121 11.41 2.90 4.98
CA VAL A 121 11.79 3.40 6.33
C VAL A 121 11.09 2.63 7.45
N GLU A 122 9.77 2.41 7.33
CA GLU A 122 8.96 1.74 8.35
C GLU A 122 9.39 0.28 8.56
N ILE A 123 9.73 -0.40 7.48
CA ILE A 123 10.19 -1.80 7.55
C ILE A 123 11.59 -1.86 8.15
N ILE A 124 12.50 -0.98 7.73
CA ILE A 124 13.86 -0.92 8.26
C ILE A 124 13.83 -0.66 9.78
N GLU A 125 12.96 0.23 10.25
CA GLU A 125 12.78 0.47 11.69
C GLU A 125 12.31 -0.78 12.42
N VAL A 126 11.29 -1.49 11.91
CA VAL A 126 10.77 -2.71 12.53
C VAL A 126 11.81 -3.83 12.52
N VAL A 127 12.53 -4.03 11.42
CA VAL A 127 13.58 -5.05 11.32
C VAL A 127 14.74 -4.75 12.26
N SER A 128 15.14 -3.48 12.40
CA SER A 128 16.24 -3.08 13.30
C SER A 128 15.90 -3.28 14.79
N GLU A 129 14.62 -3.23 15.15
CA GLU A 129 14.13 -3.44 16.52
C GLU A 129 13.79 -4.92 16.81
N CYS A 130 13.80 -5.77 15.77
CA CYS A 130 13.37 -7.16 15.86
C CYS A 130 14.52 -8.08 16.29
N SER A 131 14.25 -9.03 17.19
CA SER A 131 15.23 -10.03 17.64
C SER A 131 15.30 -11.28 16.75
N ARG A 132 14.34 -11.45 15.82
CA ARG A 132 14.31 -12.59 14.89
C ARG A 132 14.87 -12.22 13.51
N VAL A 133 15.24 -13.22 12.74
CA VAL A 133 15.67 -13.01 11.35
C VAL A 133 14.45 -12.65 10.50
N VAL A 134 14.53 -11.51 9.84
CA VAL A 134 13.54 -11.03 8.85
C VAL A 134 14.27 -10.80 7.54
N THR A 135 13.72 -11.28 6.44
CA THR A 135 14.20 -10.96 5.09
C THR A 135 13.16 -10.13 4.36
N VAL A 136 13.61 -9.08 3.71
CA VAL A 136 12.74 -8.10 3.03
C VAL A 136 13.20 -7.92 1.60
N ASP A 137 12.28 -8.13 0.67
CA ASP A 137 12.40 -7.72 -0.72
C ASP A 137 11.59 -6.45 -0.94
N ALA A 138 12.27 -5.32 -1.10
CA ALA A 138 11.69 -3.99 -1.26
C ALA A 138 11.74 -3.57 -2.73
N VAL A 139 10.57 -3.34 -3.33
CA VAL A 139 10.42 -3.05 -4.77
C VAL A 139 9.92 -1.63 -4.96
N ASP A 140 10.63 -0.85 -5.77
CA ASP A 140 10.21 0.48 -6.20
C ASP A 140 10.78 0.81 -7.59
N LEU A 141 10.18 1.80 -8.28
CA LEU A 141 10.69 2.35 -9.54
C LEU A 141 11.63 3.55 -9.34
N ASP A 142 11.58 4.18 -8.17
CA ASP A 142 12.35 5.38 -7.88
C ASP A 142 13.78 5.01 -7.43
N ALA A 143 14.74 5.09 -8.35
CA ALA A 143 16.16 4.83 -8.07
C ALA A 143 16.73 5.71 -6.94
N GLU A 144 16.24 6.96 -6.77
CA GLU A 144 16.68 7.82 -5.67
C GLU A 144 16.14 7.34 -4.32
N ALA A 145 14.88 6.85 -4.28
CA ALA A 145 14.30 6.24 -3.08
C ALA A 145 15.08 4.97 -2.69
N ILE A 146 15.36 4.12 -3.65
CA ILE A 146 16.15 2.90 -3.47
C ILE A 146 17.55 3.21 -2.96
N SER A 147 18.24 4.18 -3.57
CA SER A 147 19.57 4.60 -3.11
C SER A 147 19.54 5.08 -1.65
N HIS A 148 18.55 5.90 -1.31
CA HIS A 148 18.38 6.37 0.07
C HIS A 148 18.05 5.22 1.04
N GLY A 149 17.21 4.28 0.60
CA GLY A 149 16.89 3.08 1.39
C GLY A 149 18.12 2.22 1.66
N ARG A 150 18.99 2.01 0.66
CA ARG A 150 20.27 1.29 0.83
C ARG A 150 21.18 1.98 1.86
N ASP A 151 21.26 3.32 1.82
CA ASP A 151 22.03 4.08 2.83
C ASP A 151 21.44 3.91 4.24
N LEU A 152 20.12 3.75 4.38
CA LEU A 152 19.48 3.48 5.67
C LEU A 152 19.77 2.06 6.15
N VAL A 153 19.72 1.07 5.27
CA VAL A 153 20.03 -0.34 5.53
C VAL A 153 21.48 -0.48 5.99
N GLU A 154 22.44 0.14 5.29
CA GLU A 154 23.86 0.14 5.67
C GLU A 154 24.07 0.73 7.08
N ARG A 155 23.45 1.90 7.35
CA ARG A 155 23.53 2.53 8.69
C ARG A 155 22.92 1.72 9.79
N ALA A 156 21.94 0.88 9.49
CA ALA A 156 21.28 -0.01 10.44
C ALA A 156 21.97 -1.38 10.57
N GLY A 157 22.96 -1.71 9.71
CA GLY A 157 23.64 -3.00 9.67
C GLY A 157 22.72 -4.15 9.22
N LEU A 158 21.83 -3.88 8.25
CA LEU A 158 20.79 -4.79 7.78
C LEU A 158 21.00 -5.28 6.34
N GLU A 159 22.20 -5.15 5.75
CA GLU A 159 22.51 -5.45 4.34
C GLU A 159 22.24 -6.92 3.98
N GLY A 160 22.28 -7.81 4.95
CA GLY A 160 21.94 -9.22 4.77
C GLY A 160 20.44 -9.53 4.92
N GLN A 161 19.62 -8.55 5.30
CA GLN A 161 18.21 -8.75 5.60
C GLN A 161 17.26 -7.97 4.66
N VAL A 162 17.67 -6.80 4.15
CA VAL A 162 16.83 -5.96 3.29
C VAL A 162 17.49 -5.79 1.93
N GLN A 163 16.80 -6.21 0.88
CA GLN A 163 17.23 -6.09 -0.51
C GLN A 163 16.29 -5.15 -1.26
N PHE A 164 16.86 -4.27 -2.09
CA PHE A 164 16.10 -3.36 -2.95
C PHE A 164 16.19 -3.77 -4.41
N HIS A 165 15.01 -3.84 -5.05
CA HIS A 165 14.83 -4.15 -6.46
C HIS A 165 14.25 -2.92 -7.19
N GLU A 166 14.97 -2.42 -8.19
CA GLU A 166 14.46 -1.39 -9.11
C GLU A 166 13.62 -2.08 -10.18
N LEU A 167 12.31 -2.20 -9.94
CA LEU A 167 11.40 -3.02 -10.73
C LEU A 167 9.99 -2.42 -10.72
N ASP A 168 9.28 -2.53 -11.85
CA ASP A 168 7.85 -2.26 -11.89
C ASP A 168 7.10 -3.33 -11.09
N VAL A 169 6.15 -2.91 -10.27
CA VAL A 169 5.36 -3.85 -9.44
C VAL A 169 4.59 -4.87 -10.27
N ARG A 170 4.28 -4.56 -11.55
CA ARG A 170 3.66 -5.50 -12.48
C ARG A 170 4.57 -6.66 -12.87
N ASP A 171 5.88 -6.45 -12.85
CA ASP A 171 6.88 -7.47 -13.16
C ASP A 171 7.22 -8.35 -11.94
N CYS A 172 6.78 -7.96 -10.72
CA CYS A 172 7.05 -8.71 -9.50
C CYS A 172 6.51 -10.14 -9.53
N LEU A 173 5.35 -10.34 -10.14
CA LEU A 173 4.72 -11.67 -10.25
C LEU A 173 5.61 -12.66 -11.02
N THR A 174 6.34 -12.18 -12.02
CA THR A 174 7.30 -12.98 -12.78
C THR A 174 8.62 -13.11 -12.04
N GLN A 175 9.12 -12.01 -11.47
CA GLN A 175 10.41 -11.96 -10.78
C GLN A 175 10.45 -12.91 -9.57
N PHE A 176 9.37 -12.96 -8.79
CA PHE A 176 9.25 -13.77 -7.57
C PHE A 176 8.44 -15.04 -7.76
N SER A 177 8.25 -15.48 -9.02
CA SER A 177 7.49 -16.68 -9.32
C SER A 177 8.04 -17.93 -8.59
N GLY A 178 7.17 -18.62 -7.86
CA GLY A 178 7.53 -19.78 -7.05
C GLY A 178 8.09 -19.46 -5.66
N GLU A 179 8.20 -18.18 -5.32
CA GLU A 179 8.53 -17.76 -3.96
C GLU A 179 7.26 -17.52 -3.14
N GLN A 180 7.40 -17.61 -1.81
CA GLN A 180 6.30 -17.32 -0.90
C GLN A 180 6.74 -16.38 0.21
N PHE A 181 5.88 -15.42 0.53
CA PHE A 181 6.09 -14.39 1.53
C PHE A 181 5.06 -14.51 2.66
N ASP A 182 5.50 -14.31 3.88
CA ASP A 182 4.62 -14.26 5.05
C ASP A 182 3.81 -12.97 5.10
N LEU A 183 4.37 -11.89 4.56
CA LEU A 183 3.70 -10.61 4.44
C LEU A 183 4.03 -9.97 3.10
N VAL A 184 3.00 -9.64 2.35
CA VAL A 184 3.09 -8.74 1.19
C VAL A 184 2.47 -7.41 1.58
N SER A 185 3.12 -6.29 1.29
CA SER A 185 2.59 -4.96 1.59
C SER A 185 2.51 -4.07 0.37
N ILE A 186 1.38 -3.36 0.23
CA ILE A 186 1.12 -2.35 -0.81
C ILE A 186 0.80 -1.03 -0.10
N VAL A 187 1.85 -0.23 0.15
CA VAL A 187 1.75 1.00 0.93
C VAL A 187 2.15 2.20 0.08
N GLY A 188 1.20 3.13 -0.16
CA GLY A 188 1.47 4.33 -0.96
C GLY A 188 1.45 4.09 -2.47
N LEU A 189 0.90 2.97 -2.92
CA LEU A 189 0.86 2.56 -4.32
C LEU A 189 -0.57 2.40 -4.87
N ALA A 190 -1.47 1.79 -4.08
CA ALA A 190 -2.82 1.45 -4.55
C ALA A 190 -3.63 2.65 -5.05
N GLU A 191 -3.36 3.86 -4.57
CA GLU A 191 -4.01 5.09 -5.03
C GLU A 191 -3.58 5.55 -6.42
N TYR A 192 -2.54 4.97 -6.99
CA TYR A 192 -2.03 5.29 -8.34
C TYR A 192 -2.47 4.28 -9.40
N LEU A 193 -2.85 3.07 -8.99
CA LEU A 193 -3.37 2.03 -9.87
C LEU A 193 -4.88 2.19 -10.08
N ASP A 194 -5.38 1.88 -11.28
CA ASP A 194 -6.83 1.80 -11.47
C ASP A 194 -7.40 0.48 -10.92
N ASP A 195 -8.73 0.29 -11.02
CA ASP A 195 -9.35 -0.88 -10.40
C ASP A 195 -9.00 -2.18 -11.13
N GLU A 196 -8.78 -2.10 -12.43
CA GLU A 196 -8.36 -3.23 -13.26
C GLU A 196 -6.91 -3.63 -12.96
N GLU A 197 -5.99 -2.66 -13.02
CA GLU A 197 -4.57 -2.84 -12.66
C GLU A 197 -4.39 -3.37 -11.24
N LEU A 198 -5.14 -2.81 -10.28
CA LEU A 198 -5.07 -3.26 -8.88
C LEU A 198 -5.62 -4.67 -8.71
N THR A 199 -6.73 -5.01 -9.38
CA THR A 199 -7.33 -6.35 -9.32
C THR A 199 -6.40 -7.40 -9.93
N GLU A 200 -5.78 -7.09 -11.07
CA GLU A 200 -4.80 -7.98 -11.73
C GLU A 200 -3.59 -8.23 -10.81
N LEU A 201 -3.01 -7.17 -10.26
CA LEU A 201 -1.90 -7.28 -9.30
C LEU A 201 -2.30 -8.12 -8.08
N LEU A 202 -3.42 -7.80 -7.44
CA LEU A 202 -3.90 -8.52 -6.26
C LEU A 202 -4.14 -10.01 -6.55
N THR A 203 -4.76 -10.34 -7.69
CA THR A 203 -5.01 -11.72 -8.08
C THR A 203 -3.70 -12.51 -8.23
N GLY A 204 -2.69 -11.92 -8.89
CA GLY A 204 -1.38 -12.57 -9.02
C GLY A 204 -0.62 -12.72 -7.70
N LEU A 205 -0.84 -11.82 -6.74
CA LEU A 205 -0.19 -11.88 -5.43
C LEU A 205 -0.69 -13.05 -4.56
N THR A 206 -1.84 -13.64 -4.85
CA THR A 206 -2.33 -14.84 -4.12
C THR A 206 -1.33 -15.99 -4.16
N ASP A 207 -0.60 -16.13 -5.28
CA ASP A 207 0.40 -17.20 -5.48
C ASP A 207 1.73 -16.91 -4.75
N LEU A 208 1.99 -15.66 -4.41
CA LEU A 208 3.21 -15.23 -3.71
C LEU A 208 3.05 -15.15 -2.19
N ILE A 209 1.83 -15.24 -1.67
CA ILE A 209 1.57 -15.17 -0.23
C ILE A 209 1.46 -16.60 0.32
N GLU A 210 2.12 -16.85 1.45
CA GLU A 210 2.08 -18.13 2.14
C GLU A 210 0.62 -18.50 2.46
N PRO A 211 0.11 -19.68 1.99
CA PRO A 211 -1.33 -19.93 1.93
C PRO A 211 -2.02 -20.12 3.29
N HIS A 212 -1.29 -20.51 4.35
CA HIS A 212 -1.90 -20.82 5.65
C HIS A 212 -1.90 -19.65 6.62
N ALA A 213 -0.81 -18.90 6.67
CA ALA A 213 -0.63 -17.82 7.65
C ALA A 213 -0.22 -16.49 7.03
N GLY A 214 0.10 -16.48 5.71
CA GLY A 214 0.54 -15.30 5.00
C GLY A 214 -0.53 -14.22 4.96
N GLN A 215 -0.08 -12.97 4.86
CA GLN A 215 -0.95 -11.78 4.94
C GLN A 215 -0.61 -10.77 3.85
N LEU A 216 -1.64 -10.07 3.40
CA LEU A 216 -1.54 -8.86 2.60
C LEU A 216 -1.87 -7.65 3.46
N LEU A 217 -1.01 -6.64 3.46
CA LEU A 217 -1.25 -5.33 4.07
C LEU A 217 -1.43 -4.28 2.96
N ILE A 218 -2.55 -3.60 2.93
CA ILE A 218 -2.85 -2.60 1.91
C ILE A 218 -3.61 -1.43 2.50
N HIS A 219 -3.37 -0.22 2.01
CA HIS A 219 -4.22 0.91 2.36
C HIS A 219 -4.89 1.55 1.13
N GLY A 220 -6.05 2.15 1.37
CA GLY A 220 -6.71 3.03 0.40
C GLY A 220 -6.47 4.50 0.71
N TYR A 221 -7.01 5.36 -0.16
CA TYR A 221 -7.06 6.81 0.02
C TYR A 221 -8.48 7.30 -0.11
N GLN A 222 -8.91 8.17 0.81
CA GLN A 222 -10.24 8.76 0.83
C GLN A 222 -10.15 10.26 1.16
N ASP A 223 -10.74 11.12 0.31
CA ASP A 223 -10.71 12.56 0.55
C ASP A 223 -11.83 12.99 1.50
N THR A 224 -11.54 13.05 2.77
CA THR A 224 -12.47 13.49 3.81
C THR A 224 -12.40 14.98 4.12
N CYS A 225 -11.42 15.71 3.54
CA CYS A 225 -11.11 17.09 3.88
C CYS A 225 -10.86 17.99 2.65
N SER A 226 -11.39 17.65 1.48
CA SER A 226 -11.24 18.38 0.21
C SER A 226 -9.78 18.63 -0.20
N SER A 227 -8.89 17.72 0.17
CA SER A 227 -7.46 17.79 -0.17
C SER A 227 -7.19 17.34 -1.60
N ALA A 228 -7.92 16.34 -2.09
CA ALA A 228 -7.75 15.78 -3.44
C ALA A 228 -7.94 16.82 -4.55
N VAL A 229 -8.88 17.74 -4.38
CA VAL A 229 -9.10 18.84 -5.34
C VAL A 229 -7.85 19.70 -5.47
N THR A 230 -7.21 20.05 -4.36
CA THR A 230 -5.97 20.83 -4.35
C THR A 230 -4.81 20.01 -4.94
N MET A 231 -4.67 18.74 -4.56
CA MET A 231 -3.63 17.85 -5.09
C MET A 231 -3.72 17.76 -6.62
N ARG A 232 -4.91 17.52 -7.15
CA ARG A 232 -5.13 17.44 -8.60
C ARG A 232 -4.90 18.77 -9.31
N ARG A 233 -5.50 19.89 -8.82
CA ARG A 233 -5.51 21.18 -9.54
C ARG A 233 -4.19 21.95 -9.45
N VAL A 234 -3.48 21.82 -8.33
CA VAL A 234 -2.25 22.59 -8.06
C VAL A 234 -1.01 21.77 -8.37
N PHE A 235 -1.00 20.49 -7.98
CA PHE A 235 0.17 19.63 -8.11
C PHE A 235 0.04 18.61 -9.24
N ASN A 236 -1.08 18.58 -9.97
CA ASN A 236 -1.38 17.57 -10.98
C ASN A 236 -1.25 16.12 -10.46
N LEU A 237 -1.46 15.95 -9.16
CA LEU A 237 -1.39 14.64 -8.49
C LEU A 237 -2.79 14.01 -8.47
N HIS A 238 -2.92 12.91 -9.18
CA HIS A 238 -4.16 12.15 -9.31
C HIS A 238 -4.08 10.92 -8.43
N MET A 239 -4.87 10.90 -7.36
CA MET A 239 -4.99 9.76 -6.46
C MET A 239 -6.40 9.19 -6.58
N ARG A 240 -6.50 7.90 -6.84
CA ARG A 240 -7.78 7.19 -6.86
C ARG A 240 -8.30 7.03 -5.45
N GLN A 241 -9.56 7.43 -5.27
CA GLN A 241 -10.19 7.34 -3.96
C GLN A 241 -10.86 5.99 -3.79
N ARG A 242 -10.50 5.29 -2.74
CA ARG A 242 -11.14 4.02 -2.34
C ARG A 242 -11.38 4.02 -0.84
N SER A 243 -12.64 3.96 -0.45
CA SER A 243 -13.02 3.68 0.94
C SER A 243 -12.61 2.26 1.34
N GLY A 244 -12.52 1.98 2.63
CA GLY A 244 -12.25 0.63 3.12
C GLY A 244 -13.23 -0.40 2.56
N ARG A 245 -14.51 -0.05 2.41
CA ARG A 245 -15.52 -0.94 1.80
C ARG A 245 -15.26 -1.22 0.32
N GLN A 246 -14.83 -0.22 -0.45
CA GLN A 246 -14.50 -0.42 -1.87
C GLN A 246 -13.24 -1.27 -2.01
N LEU A 247 -12.21 -0.99 -1.23
CA LEU A 247 -10.99 -1.78 -1.22
C LEU A 247 -11.25 -3.23 -0.78
N SER A 248 -12.07 -3.43 0.25
CA SER A 248 -12.49 -4.77 0.70
C SER A 248 -13.21 -5.57 -0.41
N ARG A 249 -14.03 -4.91 -1.23
CA ARG A 249 -14.68 -5.57 -2.39
C ARG A 249 -13.65 -6.01 -3.44
N LEU A 250 -12.69 -5.14 -3.78
CA LEU A 250 -11.63 -5.48 -4.73
C LEU A 250 -10.81 -6.66 -4.21
N LEU A 251 -10.43 -6.65 -2.93
CA LEU A 251 -9.74 -7.76 -2.27
C LEU A 251 -10.52 -9.07 -2.40
N SER A 252 -11.82 -9.07 -2.07
CA SER A 252 -12.66 -10.28 -2.18
C SER A 252 -12.79 -10.75 -3.63
N GLN A 253 -12.86 -9.85 -4.60
CA GLN A 253 -12.90 -10.21 -6.02
C GLN A 253 -11.57 -10.80 -6.53
N SER A 254 -10.47 -10.48 -5.86
CA SER A 254 -9.11 -10.94 -6.19
C SER A 254 -8.68 -12.16 -5.36
N GLY A 255 -9.58 -12.82 -4.63
CA GLY A 255 -9.26 -14.03 -3.86
C GLY A 255 -8.69 -13.77 -2.47
N PHE A 256 -9.07 -12.67 -1.82
CA PHE A 256 -8.65 -12.34 -0.46
C PHE A 256 -9.83 -12.19 0.50
N ASP A 257 -9.67 -12.69 1.71
CA ASP A 257 -10.55 -12.43 2.84
C ASP A 257 -9.95 -11.37 3.75
N VAL A 258 -10.68 -10.26 3.97
CA VAL A 258 -10.24 -9.19 4.87
C VAL A 258 -10.37 -9.66 6.32
N THR A 259 -9.25 -9.67 7.05
CA THR A 259 -9.17 -10.11 8.45
C THR A 259 -9.19 -8.96 9.44
N ASP A 260 -8.70 -7.78 9.05
CA ASP A 260 -8.75 -6.56 9.87
C ASP A 260 -8.90 -5.32 9.00
N GLN A 261 -9.58 -4.30 9.54
CA GLN A 261 -9.69 -2.99 8.94
C GLN A 261 -9.58 -1.91 9.99
N GLN A 262 -8.60 -1.04 9.81
CA GLN A 262 -8.37 0.14 10.63
C GLN A 262 -8.52 1.42 9.79
N ASN A 263 -8.79 2.54 10.45
CA ASN A 263 -8.84 3.83 9.79
C ASN A 263 -8.01 4.85 10.56
N THR A 264 -7.34 5.72 9.83
CA THR A 264 -6.73 6.90 10.46
C THR A 264 -7.83 7.83 11.04
N PRO A 265 -7.54 8.64 12.07
CA PRO A 265 -8.56 9.40 12.83
C PRO A 265 -9.44 10.36 12.03
N LEU A 266 -8.96 10.91 10.90
CA LEU A 266 -9.77 11.72 9.99
C LEU A 266 -10.38 10.89 8.85
N GLY A 267 -10.09 9.58 8.80
CA GLY A 267 -10.63 8.65 7.81
C GLY A 267 -10.04 8.76 6.41
N VAL A 268 -8.82 9.32 6.29
CA VAL A 268 -8.17 9.51 4.98
C VAL A 268 -7.57 8.20 4.47
N TYR A 269 -6.98 7.40 5.34
CA TYR A 269 -6.33 6.16 4.98
C TYR A 269 -6.98 4.97 5.70
N PRO A 270 -7.88 4.25 5.05
CA PRO A 270 -8.29 2.91 5.49
C PRO A 270 -7.13 1.94 5.25
N LEU A 271 -6.71 1.23 6.28
CA LEU A 271 -5.70 0.17 6.25
C LEU A 271 -6.40 -1.16 6.43
N LEU A 272 -6.13 -2.11 5.54
CA LEU A 272 -6.71 -3.44 5.56
C LEU A 272 -5.61 -4.50 5.62
N THR A 273 -5.84 -5.50 6.46
CA THR A 273 -5.10 -6.76 6.42
C THR A 273 -6.01 -7.84 5.85
N ALA A 274 -5.49 -8.64 4.95
CA ALA A 274 -6.25 -9.71 4.31
C ALA A 274 -5.39 -10.97 4.18
N ARG A 275 -6.03 -12.12 3.95
CA ARG A 275 -5.36 -13.41 3.67
C ARG A 275 -5.89 -13.96 2.37
N PRO A 276 -5.11 -14.75 1.62
CA PRO A 276 -5.65 -15.50 0.52
C PRO A 276 -6.84 -16.34 0.99
N THR A 277 -7.93 -16.33 0.22
CA THR A 277 -9.06 -17.21 0.48
C THR A 277 -8.57 -18.63 0.36
N ALA A 278 -8.76 -19.46 1.38
CA ALA A 278 -8.38 -20.87 1.33
C ALA A 278 -8.99 -21.48 0.08
N ALA A 279 -8.17 -22.07 -0.77
CA ALA A 279 -8.69 -22.87 -1.86
C ALA A 279 -9.55 -23.97 -1.21
N GLU A 280 -10.87 -23.94 -1.43
CA GLU A 280 -11.68 -25.08 -1.10
C GLU A 280 -11.01 -26.27 -1.80
N GLU A 281 -10.53 -27.26 -1.01
CA GLU A 281 -10.12 -28.54 -1.56
C GLU A 281 -11.32 -29.08 -2.31
N SER A 282 -11.36 -28.81 -3.62
CA SER A 282 -12.31 -29.42 -4.54
C SER A 282 -11.95 -30.90 -4.61
N HIS A 283 -12.30 -31.64 -3.57
CA HIS A 283 -12.52 -33.07 -3.65
C HIS A 283 -13.80 -33.30 -4.46
N ALA A 284 -13.77 -32.85 -5.73
CA ALA A 284 -14.62 -33.46 -6.73
C ALA A 284 -14.12 -34.89 -6.87
N ALA A 285 -14.69 -35.77 -6.09
CA ALA A 285 -14.57 -37.20 -6.28
C ALA A 285 -14.85 -37.48 -7.77
N ILE A 286 -13.76 -37.79 -8.49
CA ILE A 286 -13.88 -38.37 -9.84
C ILE A 286 -14.54 -39.73 -9.63
N THR A 287 -15.85 -39.75 -9.71
CA THR A 287 -16.61 -40.98 -9.85
C THR A 287 -16.14 -41.61 -11.16
N PRO A 288 -15.61 -42.86 -11.15
CA PRO A 288 -15.22 -43.52 -12.38
C PRO A 288 -16.46 -43.67 -13.26
N ARG A 289 -16.46 -43.09 -14.45
CA ARG A 289 -17.47 -43.37 -15.48
C ARG A 289 -17.40 -44.85 -15.78
N GLU A 290 -18.47 -45.57 -15.44
CA GLU A 290 -18.70 -46.93 -15.91
C GLU A 290 -18.57 -46.96 -17.43
N THR A 291 -17.67 -47.79 -17.89
CA THR A 291 -17.49 -48.10 -19.30
C THR A 291 -18.69 -48.92 -19.74
N VAL A 292 -19.59 -48.29 -20.50
CA VAL A 292 -20.64 -48.98 -21.24
C VAL A 292 -19.99 -49.70 -22.43
N PRO A 293 -20.20 -51.06 -22.61
CA PRO A 293 -19.60 -51.79 -23.74
C PRO A 293 -20.30 -51.39 -25.04
N LEU A 294 -19.47 -51.13 -26.07
CA LEU A 294 -19.92 -50.94 -27.44
C LEU A 294 -20.54 -52.25 -27.94
N GLN A 295 -21.83 -52.27 -28.24
CA GLN A 295 -22.47 -53.27 -29.05
C GLN A 295 -22.14 -53.01 -30.53
N ALA A 296 -21.47 -54.01 -31.15
CA ALA A 296 -21.29 -54.09 -32.58
C ALA A 296 -22.59 -54.47 -33.30
N GLY A 297 -22.84 -53.84 -34.42
CA GLY A 297 -23.76 -54.40 -35.41
C GLY A 297 -24.69 -53.37 -36.08
N LYS A 298 -24.46 -52.99 -37.26
CA LYS A 298 -24.90 -53.48 -38.55
C LYS A 298 -24.73 -52.48 -39.68
N GLN A 299 -24.15 -52.97 -40.71
CA GLN A 299 -23.95 -52.49 -42.06
C GLN A 299 -25.24 -52.13 -42.82
N ARG A 300 -25.09 -51.32 -43.88
CA ARG A 300 -25.95 -50.97 -45.04
C ARG A 300 -26.62 -49.55 -44.90
N ASP A 301 -26.70 -48.71 -45.93
CA ASP A 301 -26.48 -48.89 -47.38
C ASP A 301 -26.09 -47.51 -47.99
N ARG A 302 -25.41 -47.58 -49.14
CA ARG A 302 -25.17 -46.51 -50.09
C ARG A 302 -26.50 -45.99 -50.65
N VAL A 303 -26.64 -44.67 -50.81
CA VAL A 303 -27.31 -44.11 -52.03
C VAL A 303 -26.55 -42.85 -52.41
N THR A 304 -26.21 -42.82 -53.69
CA THR A 304 -25.58 -41.80 -54.53
C THR A 304 -26.64 -40.80 -55.07
N LEU A 305 -26.13 -39.66 -55.59
CA LEU A 305 -26.74 -38.72 -56.53
C LEU A 305 -27.68 -37.66 -55.88
N GLU A 306 -27.56 -36.37 -56.15
CA GLU A 306 -26.99 -35.56 -57.27
C GLU A 306 -26.37 -34.27 -56.71
#